data_452ac3e332cccd7dab685a557a5d58ed
#
_entry.id   452ac3e332cccd7dab685a557a5d58ed
#
_cell.length_a   1.000
_cell.length_b   1.000
_cell.length_c   1.000
_cell.angle_alpha   90.00
_cell.angle_beta   90.00
_cell.angle_gamma   90.00
#
_symmetry.space_group_name_H-M   'P 1'
#
loop_
_entity.id
_entity.type
_entity.pdbx_description
1 polymer ?
#
loop_
_entity_poly.entity_id
_entity_poly.type
_entity_poly.pdbx_seq_one_letter_code
_entity_poly.pdbx_strand_id
1 'polypeptide(L)'
;MTTKKLSTIAAALLISVTPAAAIINQPVHTVQAATQSQKGKVTLKKSFNGTVQVFNSKGNATTTTQKVNGKKMTVASTIKSGSSFKYYGKPILIQGKKVDAKTSKNYHYTTASYVNIGKKRYIKSLNVSSMDGQNVLILSSNSRIYDKNGHRTTFNGLSLIPKYMLVKTPAKTHATTKNDVFYYFSNLSGSKKRSLNTTTIKGKPFYALGNGAYIYASNVGFVNGNTLYQASGTTTATILNKIHVLNNKLKSTSKLLKIGQKVKVDATKTTGKGDSAALYFRIAGTKGKKAQYIYWGDDAEYGMDQESTTDEFQGNFNLDNHLAN
;
A
#
# COMPACT_ATOMS: atom_id res chain seq x y z
N MET A 1 -46.82 24.09 36.37
CA MET A 1 -45.45 23.54 36.36
C MET A 1 -45.50 22.12 35.82
N THR A 2 -45.20 21.94 34.56
CA THR A 2 -45.30 20.64 33.90
C THR A 2 -43.88 20.24 33.39
N THR A 3 -43.31 19.29 34.08
CA THR A 3 -42.00 18.68 33.75
C THR A 3 -42.15 17.71 32.57
N LYS A 4 -41.49 18.02 31.45
CA LYS A 4 -41.35 17.10 30.30
C LYS A 4 -40.24 16.11 30.58
N LYS A 5 -40.58 14.82 30.62
CA LYS A 5 -39.63 13.70 30.64
C LYS A 5 -39.11 13.47 29.24
N LEU A 6 -37.78 13.55 29.05
CA LEU A 6 -37.12 13.03 27.87
C LEU A 6 -36.95 11.50 28.02
N SER A 7 -37.52 10.76 27.10
CA SER A 7 -37.31 9.33 26.99
C SER A 7 -36.11 9.05 26.07
N THR A 8 -35.07 8.43 26.62
CA THR A 8 -33.93 7.95 25.90
C THR A 8 -34.26 6.56 25.32
N ILE A 9 -34.34 6.46 24.01
CA ILE A 9 -34.48 5.17 23.34
C ILE A 9 -33.08 4.63 23.11
N ALA A 10 -32.73 3.58 23.87
CA ALA A 10 -31.56 2.75 23.63
C ALA A 10 -31.92 1.66 22.62
N ALA A 11 -31.41 1.75 21.41
CA ALA A 11 -31.52 0.68 20.43
C ALA A 11 -30.41 -0.35 20.69
N ALA A 12 -30.76 -1.48 21.26
CA ALA A 12 -29.90 -2.62 21.38
C ALA A 12 -29.86 -3.36 20.04
N LEU A 13 -28.72 -3.39 19.38
CA LEU A 13 -28.48 -4.26 18.22
C LEU A 13 -28.08 -5.67 18.72
N LEU A 14 -28.98 -6.62 18.60
CA LEU A 14 -28.66 -8.05 18.72
C LEU A 14 -27.83 -8.49 17.51
N ILE A 15 -26.59 -8.86 17.74
CA ILE A 15 -25.78 -9.54 16.73
C ILE A 15 -25.94 -11.04 16.95
N SER A 16 -26.70 -11.70 16.08
CA SER A 16 -26.76 -13.16 16.03
C SER A 16 -25.48 -13.72 15.46
N VAL A 17 -24.84 -14.61 16.22
CA VAL A 17 -23.65 -15.37 15.82
C VAL A 17 -24.11 -16.56 15.00
N THR A 18 -23.89 -16.54 13.68
CA THR A 18 -23.97 -17.73 12.83
C THR A 18 -22.56 -18.25 12.48
N PRO A 19 -22.34 -19.58 12.43
CA PRO A 19 -21.03 -20.17 12.25
C PRO A 19 -20.49 -20.00 10.83
N ALA A 20 -19.17 -19.94 10.77
CA ALA A 20 -18.37 -19.65 9.59
C ALA A 20 -18.52 -20.73 8.51
N ALA A 21 -19.13 -20.39 7.38
CA ALA A 21 -18.85 -20.98 6.10
C ALA A 21 -19.16 -19.95 5.00
N ALA A 22 -18.27 -19.87 4.01
CA ALA A 22 -18.41 -19.06 2.78
C ALA A 22 -18.31 -17.55 2.92
N ILE A 23 -17.06 -17.02 3.05
CA ILE A 23 -16.75 -15.64 2.66
C ILE A 23 -15.99 -15.72 1.34
N ILE A 24 -16.70 -15.94 0.26
CA ILE A 24 -16.25 -15.68 -1.09
C ILE A 24 -17.30 -14.74 -1.70
N ASN A 25 -16.85 -13.54 -2.12
CA ASN A 25 -17.62 -12.53 -2.86
C ASN A 25 -18.68 -11.74 -2.08
N GLN A 26 -18.32 -11.07 -1.00
CA GLN A 26 -19.09 -9.89 -0.64
C GLN A 26 -18.46 -8.64 -1.26
N PRO A 27 -19.24 -7.79 -1.97
CA PRO A 27 -18.77 -6.47 -2.35
C PRO A 27 -18.45 -5.73 -1.05
N VAL A 28 -17.22 -5.19 -0.96
CA VAL A 28 -16.87 -4.33 0.16
C VAL A 28 -17.81 -3.14 0.08
N HIS A 29 -18.81 -3.11 0.96
CA HIS A 29 -19.68 -1.97 1.09
C HIS A 29 -18.81 -0.74 1.35
N THR A 30 -18.91 0.25 0.47
CA THR A 30 -18.44 1.60 0.72
C THR A 30 -18.99 2.01 2.08
N VAL A 31 -18.13 2.07 3.09
CA VAL A 31 -18.52 2.64 4.39
C VAL A 31 -18.80 4.10 4.10
N GLN A 32 -20.06 4.40 3.96
CA GLN A 32 -20.56 5.75 3.73
C GLN A 32 -20.07 6.64 4.87
N ALA A 33 -19.43 7.74 4.52
CA ALA A 33 -18.84 8.67 5.44
C ALA A 33 -19.87 9.13 6.48
N ALA A 34 -19.79 8.58 7.66
CA ALA A 34 -20.41 9.20 8.82
C ALA A 34 -19.83 10.60 8.98
N THR A 35 -20.72 11.54 9.14
CA THR A 35 -20.55 12.98 9.38
C THR A 35 -19.12 13.46 9.70
N GLN A 36 -18.68 14.43 8.92
CA GLN A 36 -17.34 15.05 8.85
C GLN A 36 -16.87 15.69 10.18
N SER A 37 -16.77 14.94 11.27
CA SER A 37 -16.41 15.55 12.56
C SER A 37 -14.97 15.40 12.96
N GLN A 38 -14.13 14.75 12.17
CA GLN A 38 -12.79 14.73 12.61
C GLN A 38 -11.73 15.37 11.80
N LYS A 39 -10.95 15.96 12.45
CA LYS A 39 -10.06 17.00 12.05
C LYS A 39 -8.69 16.75 12.59
N GLY A 40 -7.85 16.39 11.73
CA GLY A 40 -6.43 16.34 12.00
C GLY A 40 -5.67 17.02 10.87
N LYS A 41 -4.36 16.91 10.94
CA LYS A 41 -3.43 17.43 9.94
C LYS A 41 -2.84 16.29 9.15
N VAL A 42 -2.95 16.35 7.83
CA VAL A 42 -2.21 15.48 6.90
C VAL A 42 -1.11 16.28 6.23
N THR A 43 0.10 15.72 6.14
CA THR A 43 1.22 16.31 5.38
C THR A 43 1.50 15.42 4.18
N LEU A 44 1.67 16.06 3.02
CA LEU A 44 1.95 15.37 1.78
C LEU A 44 3.44 15.04 1.65
N LYS A 45 3.74 13.94 0.99
CA LYS A 45 5.09 13.60 0.55
C LYS A 45 5.55 14.65 -0.49
N LYS A 46 6.83 14.97 -0.52
CA LYS A 46 7.44 15.72 -1.62
C LYS A 46 7.50 14.81 -2.85
N SER A 47 7.18 15.34 -4.03
CA SER A 47 7.28 14.65 -5.31
C SER A 47 8.25 15.38 -6.23
N PHE A 48 8.83 14.69 -7.19
CA PHE A 48 9.71 15.29 -8.21
C PHE A 48 9.01 16.39 -9.00
N ASN A 49 7.74 16.18 -9.36
CA ASN A 49 6.94 17.14 -10.12
C ASN A 49 6.41 18.31 -9.27
N GLY A 50 6.73 18.35 -7.97
CA GLY A 50 6.30 19.41 -7.05
C GLY A 50 4.79 19.45 -6.78
N THR A 51 4.00 18.53 -7.35
CA THR A 51 2.54 18.52 -7.24
C THR A 51 1.99 17.12 -6.95
N VAL A 52 0.76 17.06 -6.44
CA VAL A 52 0.00 15.84 -6.16
C VAL A 52 -1.39 15.98 -6.81
N GLN A 53 -1.80 14.95 -7.55
CA GLN A 53 -3.11 14.86 -8.18
C GLN A 53 -4.23 14.83 -7.15
N VAL A 54 -5.32 15.56 -7.43
CA VAL A 54 -6.55 15.56 -6.64
C VAL A 54 -7.59 14.66 -7.28
N PHE A 55 -8.34 13.96 -6.44
CA PHE A 55 -9.40 13.02 -6.82
C PHE A 55 -10.74 13.40 -6.18
N ASN A 56 -11.83 12.90 -6.74
CA ASN A 56 -13.15 12.97 -6.11
C ASN A 56 -13.39 11.76 -5.18
N SER A 57 -14.56 11.70 -4.55
CA SER A 57 -14.96 10.60 -3.63
C SER A 57 -15.10 9.23 -4.31
N LYS A 58 -15.10 9.17 -5.65
CA LYS A 58 -15.15 7.93 -6.43
C LYS A 58 -13.77 7.47 -6.90
N GLY A 59 -12.69 8.21 -6.52
CA GLY A 59 -11.33 7.92 -6.95
C GLY A 59 -11.00 8.37 -8.38
N ASN A 60 -11.89 9.13 -9.03
CA ASN A 60 -11.61 9.70 -10.34
C ASN A 60 -10.75 10.96 -10.17
N ALA A 61 -9.73 11.10 -11.01
CA ALA A 61 -8.93 12.32 -11.09
C ALA A 61 -9.83 13.51 -11.41
N THR A 62 -9.63 14.62 -10.69
CA THR A 62 -10.35 15.86 -10.97
C THR A 62 -9.56 16.75 -11.91
N THR A 63 -10.27 17.55 -12.68
CA THR A 63 -9.68 18.51 -13.63
C THR A 63 -10.10 19.94 -13.30
N THR A 64 -9.33 20.89 -13.77
CA THR A 64 -9.62 22.32 -13.72
C THR A 64 -9.33 22.97 -15.06
N THR A 65 -9.98 24.08 -15.37
CA THR A 65 -9.69 24.83 -16.59
C THR A 65 -8.66 25.91 -16.28
N GLN A 66 -7.58 25.93 -17.04
CA GLN A 66 -6.52 26.94 -16.96
C GLN A 66 -6.30 27.59 -18.33
N LYS A 67 -5.82 28.83 -18.34
CA LYS A 67 -5.33 29.48 -19.56
C LYS A 67 -3.85 29.12 -19.74
N VAL A 68 -3.54 28.44 -20.85
CA VAL A 68 -2.17 28.12 -21.24
C VAL A 68 -1.95 28.77 -22.63
N ASN A 69 -0.98 29.67 -22.74
CA ASN A 69 -0.72 30.42 -23.94
C ASN A 69 -1.98 31.11 -24.52
N GLY A 70 -2.80 31.71 -23.64
CA GLY A 70 -4.04 32.41 -24.04
C GLY A 70 -5.25 31.48 -24.29
N LYS A 71 -5.06 30.19 -24.49
CA LYS A 71 -6.13 29.21 -24.74
C LYS A 71 -6.63 28.56 -23.46
N LYS A 72 -7.95 28.35 -23.31
CA LYS A 72 -8.53 27.59 -22.22
C LYS A 72 -8.23 26.12 -22.45
N MET A 73 -7.57 25.47 -21.49
CA MET A 73 -7.25 24.03 -21.50
C MET A 73 -7.76 23.38 -20.22
N THR A 74 -8.31 22.18 -20.36
CA THR A 74 -8.64 21.33 -19.20
C THR A 74 -7.38 20.58 -18.78
N VAL A 75 -6.94 20.83 -17.55
CA VAL A 75 -5.74 20.21 -16.96
C VAL A 75 -6.08 19.47 -15.68
N ALA A 76 -5.23 18.55 -15.26
CA ALA A 76 -5.38 17.84 -13.98
C ALA A 76 -5.40 18.84 -12.81
N SER A 77 -6.35 18.66 -11.88
CA SER A 77 -6.33 19.42 -10.63
C SER A 77 -5.24 18.87 -9.71
N THR A 78 -4.29 19.73 -9.37
CA THR A 78 -3.17 19.35 -8.49
C THR A 78 -3.05 20.29 -7.29
N ILE A 79 -2.35 19.85 -6.28
CA ILE A 79 -1.96 20.64 -5.11
C ILE A 79 -0.45 20.50 -4.90
N LYS A 80 0.16 21.46 -4.22
CA LYS A 80 1.62 21.47 -3.97
C LYS A 80 2.01 20.29 -3.08
N SER A 81 2.98 19.48 -3.51
CA SER A 81 3.56 18.42 -2.71
C SER A 81 4.32 18.98 -1.49
N GLY A 82 4.45 18.21 -0.43
CA GLY A 82 5.05 18.68 0.84
C GLY A 82 4.15 19.62 1.65
N SER A 83 3.00 20.06 1.14
CA SER A 83 2.05 20.89 1.88
C SER A 83 1.27 20.09 2.92
N SER A 84 0.68 20.81 3.87
CA SER A 84 -0.19 20.24 4.90
C SER A 84 -1.62 20.74 4.75
N PHE A 85 -2.58 19.85 5.00
CA PHE A 85 -4.00 20.11 4.93
C PHE A 85 -4.71 19.58 6.17
N LYS A 86 -5.88 20.13 6.48
CA LYS A 86 -6.83 19.46 7.36
C LYS A 86 -7.39 18.23 6.63
N TYR A 87 -7.58 17.13 7.32
CA TYR A 87 -8.27 15.98 6.78
C TYR A 87 -9.57 15.71 7.53
N TYR A 88 -10.50 15.01 6.88
CA TYR A 88 -11.85 14.76 7.37
C TYR A 88 -12.18 13.27 7.29
N GLY A 89 -12.64 12.71 8.41
CA GLY A 89 -12.99 11.30 8.51
C GLY A 89 -11.79 10.35 8.48
N LYS A 90 -12.08 9.08 8.33
CA LYS A 90 -11.07 8.02 8.16
C LYS A 90 -10.65 7.93 6.69
N PRO A 91 -9.44 7.46 6.37
CA PRO A 91 -9.09 7.08 5.00
C PRO A 91 -10.10 6.08 4.44
N ILE A 92 -10.50 6.27 3.19
CA ILE A 92 -11.45 5.39 2.51
C ILE A 92 -10.70 4.52 1.49
N LEU A 93 -11.11 3.26 1.37
CA LEU A 93 -10.62 2.36 0.34
C LEU A 93 -11.58 2.41 -0.85
N ILE A 94 -11.07 2.76 -2.02
CA ILE A 94 -11.83 2.74 -3.27
C ILE A 94 -11.31 1.57 -4.10
N GLN A 95 -12.19 0.63 -4.40
CA GLN A 95 -11.86 -0.48 -5.29
C GLN A 95 -11.84 0.02 -6.73
N GLY A 96 -10.73 -0.23 -7.41
CA GLY A 96 -10.64 -0.03 -8.83
C GLY A 96 -11.50 -1.05 -9.59
N LYS A 97 -11.90 -0.69 -10.79
CA LYS A 97 -12.54 -1.63 -11.71
C LYS A 97 -11.52 -2.70 -12.09
N LYS A 98 -11.96 -3.96 -12.06
CA LYS A 98 -11.19 -5.06 -12.66
C LYS A 98 -11.15 -4.81 -14.16
N VAL A 99 -9.96 -4.54 -14.69
CA VAL A 99 -9.80 -4.45 -16.16
C VAL A 99 -9.91 -5.85 -16.71
N ASP A 100 -10.75 -6.03 -17.73
CA ASP A 100 -10.98 -7.34 -18.35
C ASP A 100 -9.67 -7.84 -18.97
N ALA A 101 -9.23 -8.99 -18.50
CA ALA A 101 -8.01 -9.64 -18.96
C ALA A 101 -8.05 -10.06 -20.43
N LYS A 102 -9.21 -10.05 -21.07
CA LYS A 102 -9.35 -10.36 -22.50
C LYS A 102 -8.90 -9.19 -23.39
N THR A 103 -9.00 -7.96 -22.87
CA THR A 103 -8.68 -6.74 -23.63
C THR A 103 -7.36 -6.10 -23.21
N SER A 104 -6.83 -6.46 -22.05
CA SER A 104 -5.55 -5.96 -21.54
C SER A 104 -4.61 -7.12 -21.24
N LYS A 105 -3.36 -7.02 -21.71
CA LYS A 105 -2.31 -8.01 -21.40
C LYS A 105 -1.95 -8.06 -19.92
N ASN A 106 -2.37 -7.07 -19.12
CA ASN A 106 -1.99 -6.88 -17.73
C ASN A 106 -3.22 -6.71 -16.83
N TYR A 107 -3.21 -7.35 -15.65
CA TYR A 107 -4.23 -7.15 -14.61
C TYR A 107 -3.91 -5.90 -13.81
N HIS A 108 -4.60 -4.80 -14.07
CA HIS A 108 -4.46 -3.57 -13.29
C HIS A 108 -5.55 -3.52 -12.21
N TYR A 109 -5.13 -3.41 -10.96
CA TYR A 109 -6.01 -3.09 -9.85
C TYR A 109 -5.73 -1.64 -9.42
N THR A 110 -6.64 -0.76 -9.73
CA THR A 110 -6.57 0.64 -9.28
C THR A 110 -7.08 0.84 -7.85
N THR A 111 -7.20 -0.25 -7.07
CA THR A 111 -7.62 -0.18 -5.67
C THR A 111 -6.59 0.58 -4.85
N ALA A 112 -7.01 1.68 -4.25
CA ALA A 112 -6.16 2.50 -3.40
C ALA A 112 -6.95 3.09 -2.24
N SER A 113 -6.28 3.47 -1.18
CA SER A 113 -6.90 4.29 -0.14
C SER A 113 -6.70 5.78 -0.41
N TYR A 114 -7.67 6.56 0.03
CA TYR A 114 -7.72 7.99 -0.17
C TYR A 114 -8.02 8.73 1.13
N VAL A 115 -7.43 9.91 1.26
CA VAL A 115 -7.64 10.82 2.39
C VAL A 115 -8.44 12.03 1.92
N ASN A 116 -9.56 12.32 2.60
CA ASN A 116 -10.36 13.50 2.33
C ASN A 116 -9.68 14.74 2.91
N ILE A 117 -9.36 15.73 2.07
CA ILE A 117 -8.75 17.01 2.43
C ILE A 117 -9.76 18.18 2.38
N GLY A 118 -11.05 17.89 2.47
CA GLY A 118 -12.14 18.86 2.45
C GLY A 118 -12.61 19.27 1.06
N LYS A 119 -13.79 19.90 1.01
CA LYS A 119 -14.43 20.36 -0.25
C LYS A 119 -14.57 19.25 -1.29
N LYS A 120 -14.90 18.01 -0.85
CA LYS A 120 -15.01 16.80 -1.70
C LYS A 120 -13.74 16.47 -2.49
N ARG A 121 -12.56 16.93 -2.00
CA ARG A 121 -11.24 16.63 -2.58
C ARG A 121 -10.56 15.52 -1.81
N TYR A 122 -9.94 14.61 -2.55
CA TYR A 122 -9.26 13.46 -2.02
C TYR A 122 -7.85 13.35 -2.60
N ILE A 123 -6.94 12.79 -1.84
CA ILE A 123 -5.59 12.47 -2.27
C ILE A 123 -5.33 10.97 -2.06
N LYS A 124 -4.57 10.33 -2.95
CA LYS A 124 -4.13 8.96 -2.70
C LYS A 124 -3.29 8.91 -1.43
N SER A 125 -3.51 7.91 -0.59
CA SER A 125 -2.76 7.71 0.67
C SER A 125 -1.25 7.60 0.44
N LEU A 126 -0.83 7.13 -0.72
CA LEU A 126 0.57 7.02 -1.12
C LEU A 126 1.30 8.38 -1.16
N ASN A 127 0.55 9.47 -1.33
CA ASN A 127 1.09 10.83 -1.28
C ASN A 127 1.12 11.41 0.13
N VAL A 128 0.83 10.63 1.17
CA VAL A 128 0.82 11.07 2.56
C VAL A 128 2.13 10.70 3.25
N SER A 129 2.83 11.69 3.79
CA SER A 129 4.06 11.49 4.58
C SER A 129 3.80 11.40 6.08
N SER A 130 2.73 12.03 6.58
CA SER A 130 2.35 11.93 8.00
C SER A 130 0.89 12.33 8.22
N MET A 131 0.30 11.82 9.31
CA MET A 131 -1.00 12.25 9.81
C MET A 131 -0.91 12.53 11.30
N ASP A 132 -1.35 13.72 11.72
CA ASP A 132 -1.30 14.19 13.12
C ASP A 132 0.12 14.11 13.73
N GLY A 133 1.15 14.37 12.92
CA GLY A 133 2.55 14.26 13.33
C GLY A 133 3.08 12.84 13.47
N GLN A 134 2.24 11.81 13.24
CA GLN A 134 2.64 10.42 13.28
C GLN A 134 3.03 9.90 11.89
N ASN A 135 3.90 8.90 11.86
CA ASN A 135 4.17 8.13 10.67
C ASN A 135 2.93 7.39 10.20
N VAL A 136 2.89 7.08 8.91
CA VAL A 136 1.78 6.33 8.30
C VAL A 136 2.30 5.07 7.61
N LEU A 137 1.50 4.03 7.67
CA LEU A 137 1.74 2.73 7.03
C LEU A 137 0.64 2.50 6.00
N ILE A 138 0.99 1.96 4.83
CA ILE A 138 0.02 1.45 3.86
C ILE A 138 0.29 -0.02 3.66
N LEU A 139 -0.76 -0.83 3.77
CA LEU A 139 -0.64 -2.27 3.74
C LEU A 139 -0.50 -2.80 2.31
N SER A 140 0.42 -3.73 2.09
CA SER A 140 0.57 -4.51 0.85
C SER A 140 -0.26 -5.80 0.86
N SER A 141 -0.72 -6.22 2.05
CA SER A 141 -1.62 -7.37 2.20
C SER A 141 -2.58 -7.16 3.37
N ASN A 142 -3.67 -7.94 3.40
CA ASN A 142 -4.59 -7.93 4.54
C ASN A 142 -3.84 -8.30 5.81
N SER A 143 -4.01 -7.52 6.88
CA SER A 143 -3.31 -7.75 8.15
C SER A 143 -4.27 -7.91 9.31
N ARG A 144 -4.19 -9.05 9.98
CA ARG A 144 -4.81 -9.22 11.29
C ARG A 144 -4.09 -8.37 12.31
N ILE A 145 -4.80 -8.05 13.39
CA ILE A 145 -4.31 -7.22 14.48
C ILE A 145 -3.99 -8.12 15.67
N TYR A 146 -2.90 -7.83 16.35
CA TYR A 146 -2.38 -8.63 17.46
C TYR A 146 -2.10 -7.76 18.69
N ASP A 147 -2.15 -8.36 19.88
CA ASP A 147 -1.64 -7.76 21.10
C ASP A 147 -0.12 -8.02 21.26
N LYS A 148 0.47 -7.54 22.34
CA LYS A 148 1.90 -7.73 22.66
C LYS A 148 2.31 -9.19 22.88
N ASN A 149 1.37 -10.07 23.15
CA ASN A 149 1.60 -11.51 23.36
C ASN A 149 1.40 -12.31 22.07
N GLY A 150 1.00 -11.64 20.98
CA GLY A 150 0.71 -12.26 19.70
C GLY A 150 -0.62 -12.99 19.64
N HIS A 151 -1.57 -12.63 20.49
CA HIS A 151 -2.96 -13.04 20.37
C HIS A 151 -3.71 -12.06 19.44
N ARG A 152 -4.74 -12.56 18.76
CA ARG A 152 -5.59 -11.70 17.90
C ARG A 152 -6.38 -10.74 18.78
N THR A 153 -6.43 -9.49 18.34
CA THR A 153 -7.18 -8.42 19.01
C THR A 153 -7.84 -7.50 17.98
N THR A 154 -8.38 -6.36 18.43
CA THR A 154 -9.00 -5.35 17.59
C THR A 154 -8.29 -4.00 17.75
N PHE A 155 -8.39 -3.17 16.72
CA PHE A 155 -7.95 -1.78 16.73
C PHE A 155 -9.02 -0.90 16.08
N ASN A 156 -9.53 0.09 16.81
CA ASN A 156 -10.64 0.95 16.36
C ASN A 156 -11.86 0.18 15.84
N GLY A 157 -12.19 -0.94 16.49
CA GLY A 157 -13.31 -1.82 16.13
C GLY A 157 -13.03 -2.80 14.97
N LEU A 158 -11.82 -2.80 14.41
CA LEU A 158 -11.45 -3.70 13.31
C LEU A 158 -10.60 -4.85 13.85
N SER A 159 -10.87 -6.07 13.43
CA SER A 159 -10.03 -7.27 13.65
C SER A 159 -9.05 -7.54 12.50
N LEU A 160 -9.27 -6.86 11.37
CA LEU A 160 -8.48 -6.97 10.14
C LEU A 160 -8.37 -5.59 9.49
N ILE A 161 -7.18 -5.23 9.07
CA ILE A 161 -6.93 -4.05 8.22
C ILE A 161 -6.77 -4.53 6.78
N PRO A 162 -7.57 -4.03 5.84
CA PRO A 162 -7.50 -4.44 4.44
C PRO A 162 -6.19 -4.01 3.77
N LYS A 163 -5.77 -4.75 2.75
CA LYS A 163 -4.73 -4.33 1.79
C LYS A 163 -5.02 -2.92 1.27
N TYR A 164 -3.99 -2.14 1.03
CA TYR A 164 -3.98 -0.73 0.58
C TYR A 164 -4.52 0.29 1.61
N MET A 165 -5.05 -0.14 2.75
CA MET A 165 -5.49 0.79 3.78
C MET A 165 -4.31 1.53 4.41
N LEU A 166 -4.48 2.84 4.60
CA LEU A 166 -3.57 3.68 5.37
C LEU A 166 -3.94 3.67 6.84
N VAL A 167 -2.94 3.47 7.70
CA VAL A 167 -3.08 3.57 9.16
C VAL A 167 -1.94 4.40 9.76
N LYS A 168 -2.19 5.07 10.87
CA LYS A 168 -1.16 5.77 11.66
C LYS A 168 -0.38 4.78 12.50
N THR A 169 0.89 5.12 12.77
CA THR A 169 1.74 4.38 13.72
C THR A 169 2.51 5.34 14.61
N PRO A 170 2.58 5.06 15.93
CA PRO A 170 3.45 5.79 16.86
C PRO A 170 4.92 5.37 16.74
N ALA A 171 5.23 4.35 15.92
CA ALA A 171 6.61 3.88 15.73
C ALA A 171 7.51 5.01 15.25
N LYS A 172 8.64 5.21 15.92
CA LYS A 172 9.61 6.27 15.59
C LYS A 172 10.52 5.85 14.45
N THR A 173 10.89 6.82 13.63
CA THR A 173 11.88 6.68 12.56
C THR A 173 13.29 6.81 13.12
N HIS A 174 14.20 5.95 12.65
CA HIS A 174 15.64 6.04 12.94
C HIS A 174 16.49 5.81 11.68
N ALA A 175 17.79 6.07 11.75
CA ALA A 175 18.73 5.72 10.70
C ALA A 175 18.83 4.19 10.61
N THR A 176 18.74 3.63 9.40
CA THR A 176 18.79 2.18 9.22
C THR A 176 20.10 1.58 9.72
N THR A 177 20.01 0.51 10.48
CA THR A 177 21.11 -0.30 11.02
C THR A 177 21.14 -1.68 10.33
N LYS A 178 22.23 -2.44 10.56
CA LYS A 178 22.35 -3.83 10.05
C LYS A 178 21.31 -4.81 10.63
N ASN A 179 20.68 -4.44 11.74
CA ASN A 179 19.68 -5.27 12.41
C ASN A 179 18.25 -5.02 11.92
N ASP A 180 18.06 -3.97 11.11
CA ASP A 180 16.73 -3.64 10.59
C ASP A 180 16.38 -4.57 9.43
N VAL A 181 15.27 -5.28 9.58
CA VAL A 181 14.72 -6.15 8.51
C VAL A 181 14.08 -5.34 7.41
N PHE A 182 13.53 -4.17 7.74
CA PHE A 182 12.81 -3.31 6.81
C PHE A 182 13.36 -1.88 6.84
N TYR A 183 13.49 -1.28 5.65
CA TYR A 183 13.88 0.12 5.49
C TYR A 183 13.17 0.77 4.30
N TYR A 184 13.19 2.09 4.24
CA TYR A 184 12.71 2.89 3.12
C TYR A 184 13.64 4.06 2.84
N PHE A 185 13.56 4.61 1.63
CA PHE A 185 14.28 5.83 1.30
C PHE A 185 13.42 7.05 1.63
N SER A 186 13.92 7.93 2.51
CA SER A 186 13.17 9.08 3.02
C SER A 186 13.33 10.35 2.20
N ASN A 187 14.16 10.33 1.16
CA ASN A 187 14.41 11.46 0.26
C ASN A 187 14.23 11.04 -1.21
N LEU A 188 13.96 12.02 -2.05
CA LEU A 188 13.70 11.79 -3.48
C LEU A 188 14.91 11.20 -4.23
N SER A 189 16.14 11.48 -3.78
CA SER A 189 17.36 10.95 -4.42
C SER A 189 17.64 9.48 -4.09
N GLY A 190 16.83 8.83 -3.24
CA GLY A 190 17.06 7.43 -2.87
C GLY A 190 18.33 7.17 -2.04
N SER A 191 18.95 8.22 -1.47
CA SER A 191 20.24 8.08 -0.76
C SER A 191 20.10 7.91 0.76
N LYS A 192 18.97 8.34 1.35
CA LYS A 192 18.78 8.38 2.80
C LYS A 192 17.90 7.25 3.28
N LYS A 193 18.51 6.13 3.67
CA LYS A 193 17.81 4.98 4.26
C LYS A 193 17.31 5.29 5.67
N ARG A 194 16.08 4.90 5.97
CA ARG A 194 15.41 5.00 7.27
C ARG A 194 14.64 3.74 7.58
N SER A 195 14.49 3.45 8.87
CA SER A 195 13.67 2.35 9.37
C SER A 195 12.69 2.87 10.42
N LEU A 196 11.61 2.15 10.63
CA LEU A 196 10.71 2.36 11.77
C LEU A 196 11.00 1.34 12.85
N ASN A 197 10.89 1.74 14.11
CA ASN A 197 10.98 0.81 15.23
C ASN A 197 9.95 -0.29 15.10
N THR A 198 10.40 -1.53 15.23
CA THR A 198 9.56 -2.72 15.28
C THR A 198 9.58 -3.35 16.68
N THR A 199 8.53 -4.06 17.02
CA THR A 199 8.45 -4.91 18.22
C THR A 199 8.50 -6.36 17.77
N THR A 200 9.40 -7.16 18.36
CA THR A 200 9.45 -8.60 18.09
C THR A 200 8.39 -9.32 18.92
N ILE A 201 7.45 -9.98 18.26
CA ILE A 201 6.42 -10.80 18.88
C ILE A 201 6.53 -12.22 18.30
N LYS A 202 6.77 -13.22 19.13
CA LYS A 202 6.96 -14.62 18.72
C LYS A 202 7.99 -14.76 17.57
N GLY A 203 9.12 -14.07 17.70
CA GLY A 203 10.22 -14.10 16.74
C GLY A 203 10.01 -13.36 15.42
N LYS A 204 8.95 -12.56 15.29
CA LYS A 204 8.61 -11.83 14.07
C LYS A 204 8.48 -10.33 14.33
N PRO A 205 8.86 -9.46 13.37
CA PRO A 205 8.74 -8.01 13.51
C PRO A 205 7.30 -7.53 13.29
N PHE A 206 6.86 -6.61 14.15
CA PHE A 206 5.57 -5.96 14.09
C PHE A 206 5.71 -4.44 14.23
N TYR A 207 4.82 -3.70 13.58
CA TYR A 207 4.63 -2.28 13.80
C TYR A 207 3.49 -2.04 14.80
N ALA A 208 3.71 -1.14 15.75
CA ALA A 208 2.68 -0.71 16.68
C ALA A 208 1.66 0.18 15.97
N LEU A 209 0.38 0.03 16.31
CA LEU A 209 -0.72 0.90 15.90
C LEU A 209 -1.14 1.87 17.01
N GLY A 210 -0.64 1.67 18.22
CA GLY A 210 -1.09 2.31 19.46
C GLY A 210 -2.09 1.43 20.21
N ASN A 211 -2.37 1.82 21.47
CA ASN A 211 -3.30 1.12 22.36
C ASN A 211 -3.02 -0.41 22.50
N GLY A 212 -1.76 -0.79 22.48
CA GLY A 212 -1.37 -2.20 22.61
C GLY A 212 -1.65 -3.07 21.38
N ALA A 213 -2.02 -2.47 20.25
CA ALA A 213 -2.30 -3.18 19.01
C ALA A 213 -1.09 -3.13 18.04
N TYR A 214 -0.89 -4.22 17.32
CA TYR A 214 0.24 -4.44 16.43
C TYR A 214 -0.20 -5.12 15.14
N ILE A 215 0.52 -4.85 14.05
CA ILE A 215 0.39 -5.55 12.77
C ILE A 215 1.74 -6.11 12.33
N TYR A 216 1.70 -7.19 11.57
CA TYR A 216 2.88 -7.78 10.96
C TYR A 216 3.60 -6.76 10.08
N ALA A 217 4.89 -6.56 10.29
CA ALA A 217 5.69 -5.63 9.48
C ALA A 217 5.73 -6.04 8.00
N SER A 218 5.75 -7.36 7.73
CA SER A 218 5.71 -7.91 6.37
C SER A 218 4.38 -7.71 5.63
N ASN A 219 3.34 -7.21 6.29
CA ASN A 219 2.08 -6.84 5.63
C ASN A 219 2.03 -5.37 5.22
N VAL A 220 3.10 -4.62 5.48
CA VAL A 220 3.22 -3.20 5.15
C VAL A 220 4.08 -3.05 3.90
N GLY A 221 3.59 -2.36 2.90
CA GLY A 221 4.31 -2.09 1.65
C GLY A 221 4.93 -0.69 1.59
N PHE A 222 4.36 0.28 2.34
CA PHE A 222 4.83 1.65 2.30
C PHE A 222 4.83 2.30 3.67
N VAL A 223 5.85 3.14 3.90
CA VAL A 223 6.00 3.97 5.08
C VAL A 223 6.11 5.42 4.63
N ASN A 224 5.23 6.29 5.12
CA ASN A 224 5.23 7.72 4.78
C ASN A 224 5.15 7.96 3.25
N GLY A 225 4.41 7.09 2.55
CA GLY A 225 4.29 7.12 1.10
C GLY A 225 5.53 6.64 0.34
N ASN A 226 6.55 6.11 1.02
CA ASN A 226 7.74 5.56 0.39
C ASN A 226 7.71 4.03 0.46
N THR A 227 8.15 3.40 -0.61
CA THR A 227 8.25 1.93 -0.69
C THR A 227 9.06 1.37 0.46
N LEU A 228 8.54 0.35 1.12
CA LEU A 228 9.21 -0.38 2.19
C LEU A 228 9.95 -1.58 1.61
N TYR A 229 11.26 -1.58 1.74
CA TYR A 229 12.14 -2.66 1.27
C TYR A 229 12.44 -3.62 2.40
N GLN A 230 12.45 -4.90 2.10
CA GLN A 230 12.89 -5.95 3.00
C GLN A 230 14.38 -6.25 2.74
N ALA A 231 15.24 -6.02 3.72
CA ALA A 231 16.69 -6.20 3.60
C ALA A 231 17.11 -7.67 3.56
N SER A 232 16.29 -8.57 4.11
CA SER A 232 16.58 -10.01 4.16
C SER A 232 15.30 -10.83 4.33
N GLY A 233 15.38 -12.13 4.09
CA GLY A 233 14.27 -13.07 4.23
C GLY A 233 13.53 -13.31 2.92
N THR A 234 12.26 -13.72 3.00
CA THR A 234 11.44 -14.03 1.83
C THR A 234 10.22 -13.15 1.75
N THR A 235 9.82 -12.81 0.52
CA THR A 235 8.50 -12.23 0.23
C THR A 235 7.73 -13.14 -0.73
N THR A 236 6.43 -12.89 -0.89
CA THR A 236 5.59 -13.65 -1.82
C THR A 236 5.35 -12.84 -3.09
N ALA A 237 5.67 -13.43 -4.23
CA ALA A 237 5.31 -12.93 -5.55
C ALA A 237 3.97 -13.56 -5.99
N THR A 238 2.98 -12.74 -6.34
CA THR A 238 1.74 -13.19 -6.99
C THR A 238 1.82 -12.90 -8.47
N ILE A 239 1.82 -13.94 -9.28
CA ILE A 239 2.02 -13.88 -10.73
C ILE A 239 0.84 -13.19 -11.42
N LEU A 240 1.11 -12.16 -12.21
CA LEU A 240 0.11 -11.41 -12.98
C LEU A 240 0.06 -11.82 -14.46
N ASN A 241 1.19 -12.18 -15.03
CA ASN A 241 1.33 -12.67 -16.40
C ASN A 241 1.91 -14.08 -16.38
N LYS A 242 1.56 -14.93 -17.37
CA LYS A 242 2.23 -16.23 -17.52
C LYS A 242 3.70 -16.01 -17.82
N ILE A 243 4.60 -16.52 -16.97
CA ILE A 243 6.04 -16.35 -17.10
C ILE A 243 6.76 -17.69 -16.94
N HIS A 244 7.84 -17.85 -17.70
CA HIS A 244 8.75 -19.00 -17.52
C HIS A 244 9.67 -18.78 -16.32
N VAL A 245 9.91 -19.83 -15.58
CA VAL A 245 11.02 -19.87 -14.62
C VAL A 245 12.32 -19.89 -15.40
N LEU A 246 13.26 -19.06 -14.99
CA LEU A 246 14.59 -18.96 -15.59
C LEU A 246 15.60 -19.75 -14.75
N ASN A 247 16.63 -20.31 -15.39
CA ASN A 247 17.74 -20.95 -14.70
C ASN A 247 18.78 -19.91 -14.17
N ASN A 248 19.88 -20.35 -13.58
CA ASN A 248 20.93 -19.47 -13.04
C ASN A 248 21.63 -18.60 -14.09
N LYS A 249 21.56 -18.96 -15.38
CA LYS A 249 22.02 -18.16 -16.53
C LYS A 249 20.95 -17.28 -17.13
N LEU A 250 19.79 -17.14 -16.45
CA LEU A 250 18.62 -16.39 -16.89
C LEU A 250 18.01 -16.87 -18.22
N LYS A 251 18.22 -18.13 -18.58
CA LYS A 251 17.60 -18.78 -19.74
C LYS A 251 16.28 -19.45 -19.32
N SER A 252 15.26 -19.32 -20.13
CA SER A 252 13.94 -19.94 -19.88
C SER A 252 14.07 -21.47 -19.71
N THR A 253 13.31 -21.99 -18.76
CA THR A 253 13.10 -23.42 -18.56
C THR A 253 11.72 -23.83 -19.06
N SER A 254 11.41 -25.12 -19.08
CA SER A 254 10.08 -25.62 -19.39
C SER A 254 9.03 -25.31 -18.31
N LYS A 255 9.46 -24.91 -17.11
CA LYS A 255 8.55 -24.61 -15.99
C LYS A 255 7.86 -23.28 -16.22
N LEU A 256 6.52 -23.31 -16.32
CA LEU A 256 5.65 -22.15 -16.50
C LEU A 256 4.91 -21.85 -15.21
N LEU A 257 4.91 -20.60 -14.78
CA LEU A 257 4.08 -20.09 -13.68
C LEU A 257 2.79 -19.48 -14.25
N LYS A 258 1.67 -19.82 -13.60
CA LYS A 258 0.33 -19.41 -14.03
C LYS A 258 -0.10 -18.11 -13.31
N ILE A 259 -1.00 -17.36 -13.94
CA ILE A 259 -1.62 -16.18 -13.33
C ILE A 259 -2.28 -16.55 -12.00
N GLY A 260 -2.07 -15.73 -10.97
CA GLY A 260 -2.55 -15.94 -9.61
C GLY A 260 -1.72 -16.91 -8.78
N GLN A 261 -0.74 -17.62 -9.38
CA GLN A 261 0.18 -18.48 -8.63
C GLN A 261 1.04 -17.66 -7.68
N LYS A 262 1.25 -18.17 -6.47
CA LYS A 262 2.11 -17.56 -5.45
C LYS A 262 3.44 -18.27 -5.40
N VAL A 263 4.52 -17.51 -5.43
CA VAL A 263 5.91 -18.00 -5.37
C VAL A 263 6.68 -17.23 -4.32
N LYS A 264 7.39 -17.90 -3.44
CA LYS A 264 8.31 -17.22 -2.51
C LYS A 264 9.60 -16.87 -3.22
N VAL A 265 10.09 -15.64 -3.01
CA VAL A 265 11.36 -15.13 -3.54
C VAL A 265 12.20 -14.55 -2.39
N ASP A 266 13.53 -14.62 -2.50
CA ASP A 266 14.44 -14.28 -1.39
C ASP A 266 15.64 -13.41 -1.77
N ALA A 267 15.80 -13.06 -3.03
CA ALA A 267 16.86 -12.17 -3.50
C ALA A 267 16.49 -11.54 -4.84
N THR A 268 17.10 -10.41 -5.13
CA THR A 268 17.03 -9.74 -6.44
C THR A 268 18.31 -9.96 -7.24
N LYS A 269 18.22 -9.78 -8.55
CA LYS A 269 19.34 -9.74 -9.47
C LYS A 269 18.99 -8.79 -10.60
N THR A 270 19.83 -7.77 -10.81
CA THR A 270 19.68 -6.82 -11.92
C THR A 270 20.71 -7.14 -13.00
N THR A 271 20.32 -7.01 -14.26
CA THR A 271 21.22 -7.11 -15.43
C THR A 271 20.99 -5.90 -16.34
N GLY A 272 22.03 -5.48 -17.06
CA GLY A 272 21.98 -4.24 -17.84
C GLY A 272 22.33 -3.00 -17.01
N LYS A 273 22.19 -1.83 -17.59
CA LYS A 273 22.42 -0.51 -16.96
C LYS A 273 21.42 0.51 -17.51
N GLY A 274 21.07 1.51 -16.65
CA GLY A 274 20.14 2.57 -17.03
C GLY A 274 18.77 2.01 -17.44
N ASP A 275 18.17 2.62 -18.46
CA ASP A 275 16.82 2.28 -18.94
C ASP A 275 16.68 0.85 -19.52
N SER A 276 17.82 0.14 -19.73
CA SER A 276 17.84 -1.26 -20.17
C SER A 276 18.10 -2.24 -19.04
N ALA A 277 18.13 -1.79 -17.78
CA ALA A 277 18.30 -2.67 -16.63
C ALA A 277 17.06 -3.54 -16.43
N ALA A 278 17.28 -4.85 -16.34
CA ALA A 278 16.23 -5.84 -16.13
C ALA A 278 16.32 -6.44 -14.74
N LEU A 279 15.18 -6.50 -14.04
CA LEU A 279 15.08 -6.98 -12.66
C LEU A 279 14.52 -8.40 -12.60
N TYR A 280 15.20 -9.24 -11.86
CA TYR A 280 14.86 -10.63 -11.63
C TYR A 280 14.79 -10.92 -10.12
N PHE A 281 13.92 -11.85 -9.75
CA PHE A 281 13.79 -12.31 -8.36
C PHE A 281 14.12 -13.80 -8.27
N ARG A 282 15.00 -14.16 -7.33
CA ARG A 282 15.33 -15.55 -7.11
C ARG A 282 14.20 -16.26 -6.36
N ILE A 283 13.82 -17.43 -6.86
CA ILE A 283 12.89 -18.32 -6.17
C ILE A 283 13.54 -18.84 -4.89
N ALA A 284 12.86 -18.65 -3.75
CA ALA A 284 13.38 -19.01 -2.44
C ALA A 284 13.72 -20.51 -2.34
N GLY A 285 14.83 -20.79 -1.65
CA GLY A 285 15.34 -22.14 -1.52
C GLY A 285 16.20 -22.64 -2.69
N THR A 286 16.33 -21.84 -3.76
CA THR A 286 17.21 -22.16 -4.89
C THR A 286 18.47 -21.31 -4.83
N LYS A 287 19.68 -21.93 -4.97
CA LYS A 287 20.97 -21.21 -4.84
C LYS A 287 22.02 -21.77 -5.78
N GLY A 288 23.07 -20.98 -6.06
CA GLY A 288 24.22 -21.37 -6.85
C GLY A 288 23.84 -21.86 -8.25
N LYS A 289 24.35 -22.99 -8.67
CA LYS A 289 24.08 -23.59 -9.99
C LYS A 289 22.63 -24.01 -10.18
N LYS A 290 21.88 -24.23 -9.08
CA LYS A 290 20.44 -24.59 -9.07
C LYS A 290 19.54 -23.37 -8.88
N ALA A 291 20.08 -22.15 -8.84
CA ALA A 291 19.28 -20.93 -8.66
C ALA A 291 18.26 -20.80 -9.80
N GLN A 292 17.03 -20.49 -9.43
CA GLN A 292 15.90 -20.22 -10.34
C GLN A 292 15.42 -18.78 -10.14
N TYR A 293 15.04 -18.16 -11.23
CA TYR A 293 14.61 -16.76 -11.21
C TYR A 293 13.28 -16.59 -11.93
N ILE A 294 12.59 -15.50 -11.59
CA ILE A 294 11.45 -14.98 -12.32
C ILE A 294 11.76 -13.53 -12.73
N TYR A 295 11.41 -13.19 -13.96
CA TYR A 295 11.61 -11.85 -14.51
C TYR A 295 10.45 -10.94 -14.09
N TRP A 296 10.78 -9.80 -13.49
CA TRP A 296 9.77 -8.83 -13.09
C TRP A 296 9.47 -7.82 -14.19
N GLY A 297 10.48 -7.15 -14.73
CA GLY A 297 10.40 -6.06 -15.68
C GLY A 297 11.69 -5.26 -15.68
N ASP A 298 11.60 -4.01 -16.10
CA ASP A 298 12.72 -3.08 -16.06
C ASP A 298 12.95 -2.56 -14.65
N ASP A 299 14.23 -2.45 -14.24
CA ASP A 299 14.61 -2.09 -12.87
C ASP A 299 14.17 -0.65 -12.51
N ALA A 300 14.15 0.24 -13.50
CA ALA A 300 13.72 1.63 -13.32
C ALA A 300 12.27 1.77 -12.85
N GLU A 301 11.42 0.79 -13.14
CA GLU A 301 10.01 0.80 -12.74
C GLU A 301 9.75 0.13 -11.39
N TYR A 302 10.77 -0.54 -10.83
CA TYR A 302 10.63 -1.24 -9.56
C TYR A 302 10.43 -0.28 -8.39
N GLY A 303 9.29 -0.38 -7.76
CA GLY A 303 8.89 0.54 -6.66
C GLY A 303 8.16 1.80 -7.12
N MET A 304 8.05 2.06 -8.45
CA MET A 304 7.30 3.18 -9.01
C MET A 304 5.88 2.82 -9.42
N ASP A 305 5.59 1.55 -9.56
CA ASP A 305 4.33 0.93 -9.96
C ASP A 305 3.08 1.39 -9.17
N GLN A 306 3.28 2.13 -8.09
CA GLN A 306 2.19 2.63 -7.25
C GLN A 306 1.91 4.13 -7.42
N GLU A 307 2.79 4.89 -8.07
CA GLU A 307 2.59 6.33 -8.32
C GLU A 307 1.94 6.62 -9.68
N SER A 308 1.99 5.67 -10.59
CA SER A 308 1.42 5.85 -11.93
C SER A 308 -0.10 6.02 -11.86
N THR A 309 -0.58 7.10 -12.46
CA THR A 309 -2.00 7.38 -12.68
C THR A 309 -2.49 6.82 -14.01
N THR A 310 -1.57 6.26 -14.79
CA THR A 310 -1.80 5.68 -16.11
C THR A 310 -1.80 4.15 -16.00
N ASP A 311 -2.28 3.47 -17.02
CA ASP A 311 -2.28 2.00 -17.15
C ASP A 311 -0.88 1.44 -17.46
N GLU A 312 0.17 1.96 -16.78
CA GLU A 312 1.54 1.59 -17.01
C GLU A 312 1.88 0.21 -16.47
N PHE A 313 2.93 -0.37 -17.01
CA PHE A 313 3.42 -1.71 -16.72
C PHE A 313 3.72 -1.88 -15.22
N GLN A 314 3.06 -2.84 -14.58
CA GLN A 314 3.22 -3.16 -13.15
C GLN A 314 4.17 -4.34 -12.89
N GLY A 315 4.97 -4.72 -13.86
CA GLY A 315 5.78 -5.92 -13.82
C GLY A 315 4.99 -7.21 -14.05
N ASN A 316 5.67 -8.33 -14.07
CA ASN A 316 5.06 -9.64 -14.31
C ASN A 316 4.43 -10.25 -13.07
N PHE A 317 4.63 -9.67 -11.91
CA PHE A 317 4.05 -10.11 -10.63
C PHE A 317 4.05 -8.97 -9.60
N ASN A 318 3.14 -9.05 -8.63
CA ASN A 318 3.12 -8.20 -7.45
C ASN A 318 3.84 -8.88 -6.29
N LEU A 319 4.56 -8.09 -5.50
CA LEU A 319 5.19 -8.54 -4.27
C LEU A 319 4.37 -8.11 -3.06
N ASP A 320 4.31 -8.98 -2.04
CA ASP A 320 3.77 -8.58 -0.73
C ASP A 320 4.68 -7.52 -0.08
N ASN A 321 6.02 -7.63 -0.29
CA ASN A 321 7.02 -6.63 0.08
C ASN A 321 8.13 -6.56 -0.96
N HIS A 322 8.67 -5.38 -1.20
CA HIS A 322 9.81 -5.20 -2.08
C HIS A 322 11.09 -5.72 -1.40
N LEU A 323 11.79 -6.62 -2.06
CA LEU A 323 13.13 -7.02 -1.64
C LEU A 323 14.14 -5.92 -1.99
N ALA A 324 15.16 -5.77 -1.15
CA ALA A 324 16.28 -4.90 -1.46
C ALA A 324 17.11 -5.44 -2.63
N ASN A 325 17.55 -4.55 -3.50
CA ASN A 325 18.54 -4.82 -4.55
C ASN A 325 19.94 -4.95 -3.96
#